data_d1a433e7c55b1bcaa12d4cb86f722e79
#
_entry.id   d1a433e7c55b1bcaa12d4cb86f722e79
#
_cell.length_a   1.000
_cell.length_b   1.000
_cell.length_c   1.000
_cell.angle_alpha   90.00
_cell.angle_beta   90.00
_cell.angle_gamma   90.00
#
_symmetry.space_group_name_H-M   'P 1'
#
loop_
_entity.id
_entity.type
_entity.pdbx_description
1 polymer ?
#
loop_
_entity_poly.entity_id
_entity_poly.type
_entity_poly.pdbx_seq_one_letter_code
_entity_poly.pdbx_strand_id
1 'polypeptide(L)'
;IHHCLGQSGRLPPQFLLPISVAMKKHEADYLRALTTFSKPARQLCQVSWGGDEHYTYDWAPEADIWFRYMDLSEAATFTLAMAEASLDTHMRQEVEFLGLFDRVRRHINERHDLRGSDLANLIVTIFQNGGTLSNNRRKRYAERVQDHVLDAIEEAVSRAMQGQPLSEDGED
;
A
#
# COMPACT_ATOMS: atom_id res chain seq x y z
N ILE A 1 -9.34 -5.07 13.26
CA ILE A 1 -8.64 -6.24 12.67
C ILE A 1 -7.18 -6.26 13.12
N HIS A 2 -6.34 -5.25 12.84
CA HIS A 2 -4.92 -5.21 13.21
C HIS A 2 -4.67 -5.47 14.69
N HIS A 3 -5.42 -4.81 15.57
CA HIS A 3 -5.31 -4.98 17.01
C HIS A 3 -5.63 -6.42 17.44
N CYS A 4 -6.73 -6.99 16.93
CA CYS A 4 -7.13 -8.36 17.25
C CYS A 4 -6.10 -9.39 16.76
N LEU A 5 -5.56 -9.21 15.55
CA LEU A 5 -4.52 -10.08 15.01
C LEU A 5 -3.22 -10.00 15.82
N GLY A 6 -2.79 -8.78 16.18
CA GLY A 6 -1.62 -8.58 17.01
C GLY A 6 -1.73 -9.20 18.40
N GLN A 7 -2.93 -9.15 19.02
CA GLN A 7 -3.16 -9.75 20.33
C GLN A 7 -3.40 -11.26 20.29
N SER A 8 -3.71 -11.82 19.12
CA SER A 8 -4.00 -13.25 18.99
C SER A 8 -2.81 -14.19 19.25
N GLY A 9 -1.59 -13.65 19.31
CA GLY A 9 -0.35 -14.42 19.41
C GLY A 9 -0.01 -15.26 18.16
N ARG A 10 -0.81 -15.14 17.09
CA ARG A 10 -0.62 -15.89 15.84
C ARG A 10 0.37 -15.22 14.89
N LEU A 11 0.64 -13.94 15.08
CA LEU A 11 1.64 -13.19 14.33
C LEU A 11 2.86 -12.92 15.21
N PRO A 12 4.06 -12.85 14.61
CA PRO A 12 5.27 -12.44 15.34
C PRO A 12 5.08 -11.09 16.03
N PRO A 13 5.71 -10.84 17.19
CA PRO A 13 5.66 -9.55 17.85
C PRO A 13 6.06 -8.41 16.89
N GLN A 14 5.30 -7.33 16.91
CA GLN A 14 5.48 -6.15 16.05
C GLN A 14 5.20 -6.35 14.54
N PHE A 15 4.72 -7.52 14.14
CA PHE A 15 4.33 -7.75 12.76
C PHE A 15 2.95 -7.15 12.49
N LEU A 16 2.89 -6.22 11.53
CA LEU A 16 1.65 -5.60 11.08
C LEU A 16 1.34 -6.04 9.65
N LEU A 17 0.25 -6.76 9.49
CA LEU A 17 -0.24 -7.16 8.17
C LEU A 17 -0.94 -5.97 7.50
N PRO A 18 -0.53 -5.50 6.31
CA PRO A 18 -1.08 -4.30 5.67
C PRO A 18 -2.44 -4.54 4.98
N ILE A 19 -3.39 -5.15 5.70
CA ILE A 19 -4.74 -5.49 5.17
C ILE A 19 -5.46 -4.24 4.65
N SER A 20 -5.33 -3.10 5.32
CA SER A 20 -5.97 -1.85 4.88
C SER A 20 -5.46 -1.36 3.53
N VAL A 21 -4.20 -1.61 3.19
CA VAL A 21 -3.63 -1.30 1.88
C VAL A 21 -4.26 -2.20 0.80
N ALA A 22 -4.40 -3.50 1.08
CA ALA A 22 -5.08 -4.44 0.20
C ALA A 22 -6.55 -4.04 0.00
N MET A 23 -7.29 -3.74 1.08
CA MET A 23 -8.68 -3.28 1.01
C MET A 23 -8.83 -2.02 0.17
N LYS A 24 -7.91 -1.06 0.27
CA LYS A 24 -7.95 0.15 -0.55
C LYS A 24 -7.73 -0.13 -2.02
N LYS A 25 -6.85 -1.05 -2.37
CA LYS A 25 -6.62 -1.47 -3.77
C LYS A 25 -7.82 -2.23 -4.35
N HIS A 26 -8.62 -2.88 -3.49
CA HIS A 26 -9.83 -3.63 -3.83
C HIS A 26 -11.09 -2.90 -3.33
N GLU A 27 -11.16 -1.58 -3.48
CA GLU A 27 -12.23 -0.75 -2.93
C GLU A 27 -13.63 -1.15 -3.41
N ALA A 28 -13.77 -1.53 -4.69
CA ALA A 28 -15.06 -1.97 -5.23
C ALA A 28 -15.58 -3.24 -4.54
N ASP A 29 -14.70 -4.20 -4.27
CA ASP A 29 -15.05 -5.44 -3.57
C ASP A 29 -15.33 -5.17 -2.09
N TYR A 30 -14.58 -4.26 -1.47
CA TYR A 30 -14.83 -3.79 -0.11
C TYR A 30 -16.23 -3.17 0.03
N LEU A 31 -16.59 -2.27 -0.87
CA LEU A 31 -17.92 -1.65 -0.89
C LEU A 31 -19.04 -2.66 -1.14
N ARG A 32 -18.79 -3.66 -1.99
CA ARG A 32 -19.74 -4.76 -2.22
C ARG A 32 -19.97 -5.57 -0.96
N ALA A 33 -18.91 -6.02 -0.28
CA ALA A 33 -19.00 -6.77 0.97
C ALA A 33 -19.73 -6.00 2.08
N LEU A 34 -19.46 -4.70 2.22
CA LEU A 34 -20.19 -3.83 3.15
C LEU A 34 -21.65 -3.68 2.77
N THR A 35 -21.96 -3.52 1.48
CA THR A 35 -23.33 -3.30 0.99
C THR A 35 -24.19 -4.53 1.18
N THR A 36 -23.63 -5.74 1.05
CA THR A 36 -24.35 -7.00 1.29
C THR A 36 -24.97 -7.04 2.68
N PHE A 37 -24.26 -6.56 3.70
CA PHE A 37 -24.81 -6.44 5.05
C PHE A 37 -25.66 -5.17 5.24
N SER A 38 -25.13 -4.00 4.83
CA SER A 38 -25.72 -2.71 5.21
C SER A 38 -27.01 -2.39 4.44
N LYS A 39 -27.15 -2.85 3.19
CA LYS A 39 -28.33 -2.55 2.39
C LYS A 39 -29.63 -3.11 2.98
N PRO A 40 -29.73 -4.39 3.39
CA PRO A 40 -30.89 -4.89 4.07
C PRO A 40 -31.13 -4.21 5.43
N ALA A 41 -30.08 -3.97 6.20
CA ALA A 41 -30.20 -3.27 7.49
C ALA A 41 -30.81 -1.87 7.34
N ARG A 42 -30.39 -1.13 6.31
CA ARG A 42 -30.92 0.22 6.01
C ARG A 42 -32.42 0.21 5.65
N GLN A 43 -32.96 -0.88 5.15
CA GLN A 43 -34.39 -1.00 4.87
C GLN A 43 -35.22 -1.09 6.14
N LEU A 44 -34.59 -1.44 7.27
CA LEU A 44 -35.21 -1.53 8.60
C LEU A 44 -35.09 -0.22 9.40
N CYS A 45 -34.52 0.83 8.80
CA CYS A 45 -34.30 2.10 9.47
C CYS A 45 -34.81 3.26 8.62
N GLN A 46 -35.66 4.09 9.20
CA GLN A 46 -36.06 5.38 8.63
C GLN A 46 -35.18 6.47 9.20
N VAL A 47 -34.48 7.20 8.34
CA VAL A 47 -33.57 8.26 8.74
C VAL A 47 -34.21 9.60 8.39
N SER A 48 -34.36 10.49 9.37
CA SER A 48 -34.89 11.82 9.19
C SER A 48 -33.83 12.87 9.57
N TRP A 49 -33.73 13.91 8.76
CA TRP A 49 -32.88 15.06 9.02
C TRP A 49 -33.62 16.09 9.86
N GLY A 50 -33.11 16.39 11.08
CA GLY A 50 -33.72 17.33 12.01
C GLY A 50 -33.16 18.75 11.98
N GLY A 51 -32.20 19.07 11.10
CA GLY A 51 -31.43 20.33 11.14
C GLY A 51 -30.25 20.24 12.14
N ASP A 52 -29.35 21.25 12.11
CA ASP A 52 -28.20 21.40 13.02
C ASP A 52 -27.33 20.12 13.15
N GLU A 53 -27.10 19.43 12.03
CA GLU A 53 -26.31 18.17 11.95
C GLU A 53 -26.92 17.02 12.77
N HIS A 54 -28.18 17.09 13.16
CA HIS A 54 -28.85 16.02 13.88
C HIS A 54 -29.65 15.11 12.96
N TYR A 55 -29.36 13.81 13.02
CA TYR A 55 -30.13 12.74 12.39
C TYR A 55 -30.93 11.98 13.45
N THR A 56 -32.18 11.69 13.15
CA THR A 56 -32.99 10.75 13.93
C THR A 56 -33.13 9.44 13.17
N TYR A 57 -33.07 8.33 13.91
CA TYR A 57 -33.12 6.98 13.37
C TYR A 57 -34.32 6.27 14.00
N ASP A 58 -35.27 5.92 13.19
CA ASP A 58 -36.43 5.13 13.60
C ASP A 58 -36.30 3.71 13.04
N TRP A 59 -36.14 2.73 13.95
CA TRP A 59 -35.87 1.35 13.60
C TRP A 59 -37.15 0.52 13.66
N ALA A 60 -37.38 -0.28 12.62
CA ALA A 60 -38.44 -1.28 12.64
C ALA A 60 -38.18 -2.32 13.75
N PRO A 61 -39.23 -2.91 14.36
CA PRO A 61 -39.08 -3.92 15.40
C PRO A 61 -38.21 -5.11 14.99
N GLU A 62 -38.24 -5.47 13.71
CA GLU A 62 -37.46 -6.56 13.12
C GLU A 62 -35.95 -6.27 13.09
N ALA A 63 -35.55 -5.03 13.25
CA ALA A 63 -34.14 -4.63 13.28
C ALA A 63 -33.37 -5.29 14.45
N ASP A 64 -34.03 -5.52 15.60
CA ASP A 64 -33.40 -6.23 16.73
C ASP A 64 -32.93 -7.63 16.35
N ILE A 65 -33.74 -8.37 15.61
CA ILE A 65 -33.38 -9.71 15.11
C ILE A 65 -32.22 -9.62 14.12
N TRP A 66 -32.27 -8.67 13.20
CA TRP A 66 -31.20 -8.44 12.22
C TRP A 66 -29.85 -8.20 12.89
N PHE A 67 -29.80 -7.29 13.87
CA PHE A 67 -28.55 -6.97 14.57
C PHE A 67 -28.12 -8.03 15.58
N ARG A 68 -29.05 -8.83 16.11
CA ARG A 68 -28.74 -9.91 17.02
C ARG A 68 -28.14 -11.13 16.31
N TYR A 69 -28.54 -11.39 15.08
CA TYR A 69 -28.13 -12.54 14.28
C TYR A 69 -27.47 -12.10 12.96
N MET A 70 -26.54 -11.17 13.06
CA MET A 70 -25.84 -10.63 11.89
C MET A 70 -25.11 -11.71 11.11
N ASP A 71 -25.39 -11.83 9.82
CA ASP A 71 -24.57 -12.62 8.91
C ASP A 71 -23.44 -11.75 8.35
N LEU A 72 -22.24 -11.96 8.87
CA LEU A 72 -21.01 -11.28 8.45
C LEU A 72 -20.10 -12.18 7.60
N SER A 73 -20.61 -13.29 7.06
CA SER A 73 -19.83 -14.27 6.30
C SER A 73 -19.11 -13.64 5.11
N GLU A 74 -19.80 -12.79 4.32
CA GLU A 74 -19.20 -12.06 3.21
C GLU A 74 -18.07 -11.12 3.67
N ALA A 75 -18.28 -10.37 4.73
CA ALA A 75 -17.26 -9.47 5.27
C ALA A 75 -16.05 -10.24 5.82
N ALA A 76 -16.27 -11.39 6.45
CA ALA A 76 -15.20 -12.26 6.93
C ALA A 76 -14.42 -12.88 5.77
N THR A 77 -15.09 -13.40 4.74
CA THR A 77 -14.48 -13.98 3.55
C THR A 77 -13.64 -12.92 2.81
N PHE A 78 -14.19 -11.73 2.60
CA PHE A 78 -13.46 -10.62 2.01
C PHE A 78 -12.22 -10.25 2.83
N THR A 79 -12.35 -10.17 4.16
CA THR A 79 -11.22 -9.83 5.04
C THR A 79 -10.10 -10.88 4.97
N LEU A 80 -10.44 -12.16 4.92
CA LEU A 80 -9.46 -13.24 4.77
C LEU A 80 -8.76 -13.19 3.41
N ALA A 81 -9.50 -12.94 2.34
CA ALA A 81 -8.92 -12.76 1.00
C ALA A 81 -7.96 -11.56 0.96
N MET A 82 -8.29 -10.45 1.65
CA MET A 82 -7.39 -9.30 1.76
C MET A 82 -6.16 -9.57 2.62
N ALA A 83 -6.29 -10.40 3.64
CA ALA A 83 -5.14 -10.85 4.44
C ALA A 83 -4.18 -11.70 3.59
N GLU A 84 -4.71 -12.64 2.81
CA GLU A 84 -3.93 -13.45 1.86
C GLU A 84 -3.25 -12.58 0.80
N ALA A 85 -3.98 -11.68 0.15
CA ALA A 85 -3.43 -10.74 -0.83
C ALA A 85 -2.35 -9.82 -0.22
N SER A 86 -2.48 -9.45 1.05
CA SER A 86 -1.46 -8.67 1.77
C SER A 86 -0.16 -9.45 1.94
N LEU A 87 -0.24 -10.74 2.25
CA LEU A 87 0.94 -11.61 2.42
C LEU A 87 1.61 -11.91 1.08
N ASP A 88 0.83 -12.40 0.13
CA ASP A 88 1.38 -12.97 -1.10
C ASP A 88 1.82 -11.92 -2.11
N THR A 89 1.17 -10.77 -2.11
CA THR A 89 1.44 -9.73 -3.12
C THR A 89 2.14 -8.52 -2.50
N HIS A 90 1.51 -7.88 -1.51
CA HIS A 90 1.99 -6.57 -1.07
C HIS A 90 3.26 -6.64 -0.24
N MET A 91 3.36 -7.60 0.67
CA MET A 91 4.58 -7.77 1.46
C MET A 91 5.75 -8.27 0.61
N ARG A 92 5.49 -9.17 -0.32
CA ARG A 92 6.53 -9.65 -1.25
C ARG A 92 7.07 -8.50 -2.11
N GLN A 93 6.18 -7.70 -2.71
CA GLN A 93 6.57 -6.52 -3.49
C GLN A 93 7.35 -5.50 -2.67
N GLU A 94 6.97 -5.29 -1.40
CA GLU A 94 7.69 -4.38 -0.51
C GLU A 94 9.09 -4.89 -0.18
N VAL A 95 9.24 -6.19 0.12
CA VAL A 95 10.55 -6.81 0.39
C VAL A 95 11.46 -6.75 -0.84
N GLU A 96 10.92 -7.05 -2.02
CA GLU A 96 11.64 -6.94 -3.28
C GLU A 96 12.09 -5.50 -3.56
N PHE A 97 11.19 -4.53 -3.33
CA PHE A 97 11.52 -3.11 -3.46
C PHE A 97 12.59 -2.67 -2.47
N LEU A 98 12.51 -3.06 -1.19
CA LEU A 98 13.54 -2.73 -0.19
C LEU A 98 14.90 -3.32 -0.56
N GLY A 99 14.93 -4.56 -1.04
CA GLY A 99 16.16 -5.18 -1.52
C GLY A 99 16.76 -4.45 -2.74
N LEU A 100 15.91 -4.01 -3.68
CA LEU A 100 16.32 -3.19 -4.81
C LEU A 100 16.86 -1.83 -4.34
N PHE A 101 16.10 -1.16 -3.47
CA PHE A 101 16.46 0.15 -2.92
C PHE A 101 17.85 0.12 -2.25
N ASP A 102 18.10 -0.87 -1.40
CA ASP A 102 19.38 -0.99 -0.69
C ASP A 102 20.55 -1.26 -1.64
N ARG A 103 20.37 -2.10 -2.67
CA ARG A 103 21.40 -2.36 -3.69
C ARG A 103 21.72 -1.09 -4.48
N VAL A 104 20.71 -0.41 -5.00
CA VAL A 104 20.91 0.83 -5.78
C VAL A 104 21.54 1.92 -4.91
N ARG A 105 21.04 2.10 -3.69
CA ARG A 105 21.57 3.10 -2.76
C ARG A 105 23.05 2.88 -2.47
N ARG A 106 23.46 1.64 -2.21
CA ARG A 106 24.87 1.27 -1.97
C ARG A 106 25.70 1.57 -3.20
N HIS A 107 25.29 1.08 -4.37
CA HIS A 107 26.00 1.24 -5.63
C HIS A 107 26.24 2.72 -5.99
N ILE A 108 25.22 3.57 -5.79
CA ILE A 108 25.35 5.02 -6.08
C ILE A 108 26.22 5.72 -5.03
N ASN A 109 26.08 5.42 -3.74
CA ASN A 109 26.89 6.04 -2.70
C ASN A 109 28.39 5.70 -2.77
N GLU A 110 28.75 4.56 -3.36
CA GLU A 110 30.15 4.18 -3.61
C GLU A 110 30.81 5.04 -4.69
N ARG A 111 30.02 5.66 -5.58
CA ARG A 111 30.51 6.39 -6.76
C ARG A 111 30.21 7.88 -6.73
N HIS A 112 29.20 8.28 -5.99
CA HIS A 112 28.68 9.66 -5.98
C HIS A 112 28.35 10.11 -4.55
N ASP A 113 28.79 11.29 -4.18
CA ASP A 113 28.43 11.92 -2.90
C ASP A 113 27.11 12.69 -3.05
N LEU A 114 26.03 12.09 -2.60
CA LEU A 114 24.68 12.65 -2.66
C LEU A 114 24.07 12.74 -1.26
N ARG A 115 23.24 13.77 -1.05
CA ARG A 115 22.41 13.81 0.16
C ARG A 115 21.49 12.58 0.21
N GLY A 116 21.53 11.85 1.31
CA GLY A 116 20.76 10.60 1.46
C GLY A 116 19.25 10.77 1.22
N SER A 117 18.67 11.93 1.53
CA SER A 117 17.26 12.24 1.25
C SER A 117 16.97 12.43 -0.23
N ASP A 118 17.88 13.06 -0.99
CA ASP A 118 17.68 13.28 -2.42
C ASP A 118 17.83 11.97 -3.19
N LEU A 119 18.84 11.17 -2.86
CA LEU A 119 19.01 9.82 -3.42
C LEU A 119 17.81 8.91 -3.13
N ALA A 120 17.33 8.87 -1.90
CA ALA A 120 16.16 8.07 -1.54
C ALA A 120 14.92 8.47 -2.34
N ASN A 121 14.65 9.77 -2.44
CA ASN A 121 13.50 10.27 -3.20
C ASN A 121 13.63 9.99 -4.71
N LEU A 122 14.85 10.07 -5.27
CA LEU A 122 15.11 9.74 -6.67
C LEU A 122 14.87 8.27 -6.96
N ILE A 123 15.43 7.36 -6.15
CA ILE A 123 15.21 5.89 -6.31
C ILE A 123 13.72 5.57 -6.29
N VAL A 124 12.98 6.06 -5.27
CA VAL A 124 11.52 5.82 -5.16
C VAL A 124 10.78 6.37 -6.38
N THR A 125 11.13 7.61 -6.81
CA THR A 125 10.45 8.26 -7.94
C THR A 125 10.67 7.52 -9.25
N ILE A 126 11.92 7.12 -9.52
CA ILE A 126 12.29 6.38 -10.74
C ILE A 126 11.63 5.01 -10.74
N PHE A 127 11.68 4.30 -9.62
CA PHE A 127 11.02 2.99 -9.47
C PHE A 127 9.51 3.08 -9.75
N GLN A 128 8.81 4.06 -9.12
CA GLN A 128 7.37 4.26 -9.31
C GLN A 128 7.00 4.66 -10.73
N ASN A 129 7.93 5.24 -11.48
CA ASN A 129 7.74 5.67 -12.87
C ASN A 129 8.30 4.65 -13.90
N GLY A 130 8.47 3.38 -13.48
CA GLY A 130 8.88 2.31 -14.38
C GLY A 130 10.34 2.35 -14.82
N GLY A 131 11.24 2.88 -13.99
CA GLY A 131 12.69 2.91 -14.23
C GLY A 131 13.19 4.20 -14.87
N THR A 132 12.33 5.22 -15.08
CA THR A 132 12.71 6.47 -15.73
C THR A 132 12.34 7.71 -14.91
N LEU A 133 13.06 8.80 -15.09
CA LEU A 133 12.78 10.09 -14.46
C LEU A 133 12.10 11.01 -15.48
N SER A 134 10.91 11.52 -15.16
CA SER A 134 10.23 12.47 -16.06
C SER A 134 11.00 13.77 -16.22
N ASN A 135 10.90 14.41 -17.39
CA ASN A 135 11.59 15.67 -17.69
C ASN A 135 11.33 16.78 -16.65
N ASN A 136 10.11 16.87 -16.13
CA ASN A 136 9.76 17.85 -15.09
C ASN A 136 10.47 17.56 -13.76
N ARG A 137 10.61 16.29 -13.42
CA ARG A 137 11.35 15.86 -12.21
C ARG A 137 12.84 16.07 -12.39
N ARG A 138 13.40 15.73 -13.56
CA ARG A 138 14.81 15.97 -13.89
C ARG A 138 15.18 17.46 -13.74
N LYS A 139 14.40 18.38 -14.30
CA LYS A 139 14.59 19.83 -14.12
C LYS A 139 14.58 20.27 -12.66
N ARG A 140 13.73 19.68 -11.83
CA ARG A 140 13.65 20.01 -10.40
C ARG A 140 14.90 19.60 -9.61
N TYR A 141 15.55 18.50 -10.03
CA TYR A 141 16.77 18.02 -9.38
C TYR A 141 18.05 18.58 -9.99
N ALA A 142 18.03 19.14 -11.19
CA ALA A 142 19.19 19.66 -11.93
C ALA A 142 19.98 20.76 -11.16
N GLU A 143 19.34 21.49 -10.25
CA GLU A 143 20.01 22.46 -9.39
C GLU A 143 20.84 21.84 -8.25
N ARG A 144 20.61 20.55 -7.93
CA ARG A 144 21.21 19.88 -6.79
C ARG A 144 22.01 18.63 -7.17
N VAL A 145 21.67 18.02 -8.28
CA VAL A 145 22.26 16.77 -8.76
C VAL A 145 22.62 16.94 -10.21
N GLN A 146 23.86 16.63 -10.55
CA GLN A 146 24.37 16.75 -11.92
C GLN A 146 23.70 15.72 -12.84
N ASP A 147 23.49 16.06 -14.11
CA ASP A 147 22.75 15.23 -15.06
C ASP A 147 23.31 13.81 -15.20
N HIS A 148 24.65 13.67 -15.26
CA HIS A 148 25.26 12.35 -15.35
C HIS A 148 24.99 11.46 -14.11
N VAL A 149 24.79 12.06 -12.94
CA VAL A 149 24.43 11.33 -11.72
C VAL A 149 22.95 10.91 -11.76
N LEU A 150 22.07 11.76 -12.30
CA LEU A 150 20.68 11.39 -12.54
C LEU A 150 20.59 10.22 -13.53
N ASP A 151 21.41 10.23 -14.61
CA ASP A 151 21.47 9.13 -15.57
C ASP A 151 21.97 7.83 -14.91
N ALA A 152 23.00 7.92 -14.07
CA ALA A 152 23.52 6.76 -13.34
C ALA A 152 22.48 6.15 -12.39
N ILE A 153 21.66 6.99 -11.72
CA ILE A 153 20.59 6.49 -10.84
C ILE A 153 19.48 5.84 -11.67
N GLU A 154 19.07 6.43 -12.79
CA GLU A 154 18.08 5.85 -13.71
C GLU A 154 18.54 4.48 -14.22
N GLU A 155 19.77 4.39 -14.68
CA GLU A 155 20.35 3.14 -15.16
C GLU A 155 20.40 2.07 -14.04
N ALA A 156 20.89 2.44 -12.85
CA ALA A 156 20.98 1.53 -11.73
C ALA A 156 19.60 1.00 -11.30
N VAL A 157 18.58 1.87 -11.21
CA VAL A 157 17.20 1.44 -10.88
C VAL A 157 16.64 0.56 -11.98
N SER A 158 16.81 0.93 -13.25
CA SER A 158 16.30 0.16 -14.39
C SER A 158 16.91 -1.25 -14.44
N ARG A 159 18.24 -1.36 -14.29
CA ARG A 159 18.94 -2.66 -14.22
C ARG A 159 18.51 -3.50 -13.03
N ALA A 160 18.36 -2.86 -11.85
CA ALA A 160 17.91 -3.55 -10.65
C ALA A 160 16.46 -4.09 -10.79
N MET A 161 15.57 -3.35 -11.46
CA MET A 161 14.19 -3.79 -11.77
C MET A 161 14.17 -5.00 -12.72
N GLN A 162 15.15 -5.09 -13.61
CA GLN A 162 15.31 -6.22 -14.54
C GLN A 162 16.06 -7.41 -13.93
N GLY A 163 16.46 -7.32 -12.65
CA GLY A 163 17.24 -8.34 -11.97
C GLY A 163 18.69 -8.44 -12.47
N GLN A 164 19.20 -7.42 -13.16
CA GLN A 164 20.57 -7.39 -13.67
C GLN A 164 21.57 -6.92 -12.59
N PRO A 165 22.83 -7.33 -12.65
CA PRO A 165 23.87 -6.84 -11.75
C PRO A 165 24.14 -5.34 -12.00
N LEU A 166 24.42 -4.60 -10.92
CA LEU A 166 24.70 -3.16 -10.98
C LEU A 166 26.16 -2.82 -11.28
N SER A 167 27.09 -3.73 -10.98
CA SER A 167 28.50 -3.62 -11.31
C SER A 167 28.79 -4.39 -12.59
N GLU A 168 29.61 -3.79 -13.48
CA GLU A 168 30.30 -4.50 -14.55
C GLU A 168 31.62 -5.10 -14.04
N ASP A 169 31.80 -5.23 -12.74
CA ASP A 169 33.01 -5.83 -12.19
C ASP A 169 33.03 -7.29 -12.62
N GLY A 170 33.67 -7.46 -13.78
CA GLY A 170 34.09 -8.75 -14.26
C GLY A 170 34.90 -9.47 -13.18
N GLU A 171 34.57 -10.70 -13.00
CA GLU A 171 35.42 -11.66 -12.35
C GLU A 171 36.88 -11.49 -12.86
N ASP A 172 37.77 -11.16 -11.95
CA ASP A 172 39.18 -11.53 -11.99
C ASP A 172 39.49 -12.37 -10.79
#